data_50181ed53b45dfa28cf1a18b59b773ef
#
_entry.id   50181ed53b45dfa28cf1a18b59b773ef
#
_cell.length_a   1.000
_cell.length_b   1.000
_cell.length_c   1.000
_cell.angle_alpha   90.00
_cell.angle_beta   90.00
_cell.angle_gamma   90.00
#
_symmetry.space_group_name_H-M   'P 1'
#
loop_
_entity.id
_entity.type
_entity.pdbx_description
1 polymer ?
#
loop_
_entity_poly.entity_id
_entity_poly.type
_entity_poly.pdbx_seq_one_letter_code
_entity_poly.pdbx_strand_id
1 'polypeptide(L)'
;MAIPKFFEMIKPFLVAVKDGREHTLKELKVTLAKVFNLSESELAELLPSGRQTVFLNRLSWAGTYLSKAGLTIKPSRGTFVITSEGLKVLDENPDIIDADFLSRYESFRAFRTVAPSSTSAEEQKQNSETPDDTFEDAFKTINQNLADDLLSEVIKLSETAFEQMVIDLLKKMGYGAFDNSGRTTPVTGDEGIDGIIMEDKLGFDLIYIQAKKWELSSSVGRPEIQKFVGAIAGRGGKGLFVTTAKYSNPAKDYAALQHIVLIDGPKLAELMIEHNFGVSVKKTFEIKAIDMDIFDDYAED
;
A
#
# COMPACT_ATOMS: atom_id res chain seq x y z
N MET A 1 9.58 17.03 6.97
CA MET A 1 8.74 16.77 8.18
C MET A 1 7.74 15.70 7.81
N ALA A 2 7.26 14.89 8.75
CA ALA A 2 6.21 13.92 8.43
C ALA A 2 4.87 14.64 8.20
N ILE A 3 4.05 14.14 7.28
CA ILE A 3 2.68 14.63 7.05
C ILE A 3 1.92 14.60 8.38
N PRO A 4 1.30 15.72 8.83
CA PRO A 4 0.62 15.79 10.11
C PRO A 4 -0.46 14.72 10.24
N LYS A 5 -0.65 14.21 11.45
CA LYS A 5 -1.73 13.28 11.73
C LYS A 5 -3.08 13.98 11.58
N PHE A 6 -4.14 13.22 11.32
CA PHE A 6 -5.43 13.83 11.01
C PHE A 6 -5.99 14.70 12.13
N PHE A 7 -5.83 14.31 13.39
CA PHE A 7 -6.30 15.12 14.54
C PHE A 7 -5.51 16.44 14.71
N GLU A 8 -4.24 16.48 14.28
CA GLU A 8 -3.45 17.73 14.29
C GLU A 8 -3.99 18.75 13.27
N MET A 9 -4.75 18.27 12.27
CA MET A 9 -5.37 19.11 11.25
C MET A 9 -6.71 19.72 11.69
N ILE A 10 -7.41 19.14 12.68
CA ILE A 10 -8.78 19.54 13.05
C ILE A 10 -8.84 20.98 13.51
N LYS A 11 -8.00 21.40 14.48
CA LYS A 11 -7.96 22.79 14.96
C LYS A 11 -7.50 23.77 13.88
N PRO A 12 -6.39 23.55 13.15
CA PRO A 12 -6.01 24.41 12.02
C PRO A 12 -7.08 24.51 10.92
N PHE A 13 -7.81 23.43 10.64
CA PHE A 13 -8.93 23.45 9.70
C PHE A 13 -10.03 24.40 10.19
N LEU A 14 -10.47 24.28 11.45
CA LEU A 14 -11.51 25.11 12.02
C LEU A 14 -11.07 26.60 12.03
N VAL A 15 -9.80 26.87 12.31
CA VAL A 15 -9.22 28.23 12.24
C VAL A 15 -9.25 28.76 10.80
N ALA A 16 -8.98 27.92 9.79
CA ALA A 16 -8.95 28.35 8.39
C ALA A 16 -10.33 28.80 7.86
N VAL A 17 -11.41 28.28 8.44
CA VAL A 17 -12.79 28.64 8.05
C VAL A 17 -13.46 29.65 8.99
N LYS A 18 -12.72 30.25 9.93
CA LYS A 18 -13.25 31.12 10.98
C LYS A 18 -13.93 32.41 10.49
N ASP A 19 -13.65 32.83 9.26
CA ASP A 19 -14.20 34.05 8.67
C ASP A 19 -15.69 33.91 8.26
N GLY A 20 -16.27 32.71 8.41
CA GLY A 20 -17.68 32.43 8.12
C GLY A 20 -18.04 32.35 6.63
N ARG A 21 -17.03 32.42 5.73
CA ARG A 21 -17.25 32.25 4.29
C ARG A 21 -17.23 30.78 3.90
N GLU A 22 -17.70 30.49 2.71
CA GLU A 22 -17.55 29.18 2.10
C GLU A 22 -16.09 28.95 1.65
N HIS A 23 -15.49 27.88 2.14
CA HIS A 23 -14.15 27.44 1.77
C HIS A 23 -14.21 26.07 1.11
N THR A 24 -13.62 25.94 -0.07
CA THR A 24 -13.50 24.66 -0.73
C THR A 24 -12.37 23.82 -0.13
N LEU A 25 -12.50 22.48 -0.21
CA LEU A 25 -11.44 21.57 0.23
C LEU A 25 -10.12 21.82 -0.51
N LYS A 26 -10.20 22.29 -1.78
CA LYS A 26 -9.03 22.66 -2.59
C LYS A 26 -8.30 23.87 -2.02
N GLU A 27 -9.03 24.91 -1.62
CA GLU A 27 -8.47 26.12 -0.96
C GLU A 27 -7.88 25.77 0.41
N LEU A 28 -8.59 24.96 1.19
CA LEU A 28 -8.13 24.50 2.49
C LEU A 28 -6.86 23.64 2.38
N LYS A 29 -6.75 22.80 1.35
CA LYS A 29 -5.52 22.06 1.05
C LYS A 29 -4.33 23.00 0.89
N VAL A 30 -4.47 24.07 0.10
CA VAL A 30 -3.39 25.04 -0.13
C VAL A 30 -3.05 25.81 1.15
N THR A 31 -4.07 26.23 1.91
CA THR A 31 -3.90 26.97 3.16
C THR A 31 -3.20 26.13 4.23
N LEU A 32 -3.67 24.90 4.47
CA LEU A 32 -3.11 24.05 5.50
C LEU A 32 -1.74 23.49 5.11
N ALA A 33 -1.48 23.25 3.82
CA ALA A 33 -0.14 22.88 3.36
C ALA A 33 0.91 23.95 3.74
N LYS A 34 0.55 25.23 3.65
CA LYS A 34 1.41 26.34 4.10
C LYS A 34 1.56 26.38 5.61
N VAL A 35 0.46 26.18 6.36
CA VAL A 35 0.48 26.17 7.83
C VAL A 35 1.43 25.10 8.36
N PHE A 36 1.44 23.92 7.72
CA PHE A 36 2.30 22.80 8.11
C PHE A 36 3.66 22.77 7.40
N ASN A 37 3.97 23.78 6.54
CA ASN A 37 5.21 23.85 5.76
C ASN A 37 5.54 22.54 4.99
N LEU A 38 4.54 21.95 4.34
CA LEU A 38 4.71 20.69 3.61
C LEU A 38 5.44 20.91 2.28
N SER A 39 6.38 20.02 2.00
CA SER A 39 7.10 19.96 0.72
C SER A 39 6.21 19.36 -0.39
N GLU A 40 6.61 19.58 -1.65
CA GLU A 40 5.92 18.99 -2.80
C GLU A 40 5.91 17.45 -2.75
N SER A 41 6.97 16.83 -2.27
CA SER A 41 7.06 15.38 -2.10
C SER A 41 6.06 14.85 -1.07
N GLU A 42 5.89 15.55 0.07
CA GLU A 42 4.90 15.19 1.10
C GLU A 42 3.46 15.40 0.60
N LEU A 43 3.23 16.44 -0.20
CA LEU A 43 1.91 16.69 -0.81
C LEU A 43 1.55 15.68 -1.92
N ALA A 44 2.55 15.03 -2.52
CA ALA A 44 2.38 14.00 -3.55
C ALA A 44 2.34 12.57 -2.99
N GLU A 45 2.64 12.36 -1.69
CA GLU A 45 2.60 11.06 -1.06
C GLU A 45 1.20 10.45 -1.13
N LEU A 46 1.09 9.29 -1.79
CA LEU A 46 -0.17 8.60 -2.01
C LEU A 46 -0.47 7.61 -0.88
N LEU A 47 -1.76 7.40 -0.62
CA LEU A 47 -2.21 6.22 0.12
C LEU A 47 -1.78 4.93 -0.61
N PRO A 48 -1.66 3.79 0.07
CA PRO A 48 -1.34 2.50 -0.55
C PRO A 48 -2.27 2.13 -1.72
N SER A 49 -3.53 2.59 -1.69
CA SER A 49 -4.48 2.45 -2.80
C SER A 49 -4.09 3.21 -4.08
N GLY A 50 -3.13 4.14 -4.00
CA GLY A 50 -2.67 4.97 -5.13
C GLY A 50 -3.66 6.01 -5.65
N ARG A 51 -4.87 6.11 -5.06
CA ARG A 51 -5.98 6.93 -5.60
C ARG A 51 -6.08 8.33 -5.01
N GLN A 52 -5.54 8.54 -3.82
CA GLN A 52 -5.61 9.81 -3.10
C GLN A 52 -4.32 10.07 -2.34
N THR A 53 -3.96 11.34 -2.17
CA THR A 53 -2.80 11.68 -1.33
C THR A 53 -3.15 11.56 0.15
N VAL A 54 -2.19 11.14 0.97
CA VAL A 54 -2.32 11.00 2.43
C VAL A 54 -2.80 12.31 3.05
N PHE A 55 -2.20 13.45 2.66
CA PHE A 55 -2.58 14.76 3.18
C PHE A 55 -4.04 15.12 2.86
N LEU A 56 -4.49 14.91 1.61
CA LEU A 56 -5.87 15.22 1.22
C LEU A 56 -6.89 14.31 1.92
N ASN A 57 -6.56 13.04 2.09
CA ASN A 57 -7.39 12.10 2.84
C ASN A 57 -7.60 12.56 4.28
N ARG A 58 -6.50 12.82 5.01
CA ARG A 58 -6.55 13.31 6.39
C ARG A 58 -7.30 14.63 6.53
N LEU A 59 -7.08 15.55 5.60
CA LEU A 59 -7.80 16.83 5.56
C LEU A 59 -9.31 16.64 5.36
N SER A 60 -9.72 15.75 4.46
CA SER A 60 -11.12 15.43 4.20
C SER A 60 -11.80 14.83 5.43
N TRP A 61 -11.11 13.93 6.15
CA TRP A 61 -11.60 13.37 7.40
C TRP A 61 -11.70 14.40 8.52
N ALA A 62 -10.75 15.34 8.65
CA ALA A 62 -10.83 16.43 9.59
C ALA A 62 -12.10 17.28 9.36
N GLY A 63 -12.39 17.65 8.10
CA GLY A 63 -13.62 18.36 7.74
C GLY A 63 -14.89 17.53 8.00
N THR A 64 -14.83 16.22 7.82
CA THR A 64 -15.96 15.33 8.12
C THR A 64 -16.24 15.28 9.62
N TYR A 65 -15.21 15.11 10.46
CA TYR A 65 -15.36 15.09 11.92
C TYR A 65 -15.91 16.41 12.47
N LEU A 66 -15.40 17.53 11.97
CA LEU A 66 -15.94 18.85 12.32
C LEU A 66 -17.41 19.01 11.95
N SER A 67 -17.80 18.54 10.77
CA SER A 67 -19.20 18.61 10.33
C SER A 67 -20.10 17.67 11.13
N LYS A 68 -19.64 16.47 11.48
CA LYS A 68 -20.36 15.51 12.32
C LYS A 68 -20.51 16.00 13.76
N ALA A 69 -19.55 16.78 14.26
CA ALA A 69 -19.64 17.46 15.55
C ALA A 69 -20.52 18.73 15.53
N GLY A 70 -20.96 19.18 14.34
CA GLY A 70 -21.75 20.40 14.19
C GLY A 70 -20.94 21.70 14.28
N LEU A 71 -19.58 21.62 14.22
CA LEU A 71 -18.71 22.79 14.27
C LEU A 71 -18.54 23.45 12.89
N THR A 72 -18.78 22.72 11.83
CA THR A 72 -18.91 23.20 10.45
C THR A 72 -20.15 22.63 9.79
N ILE A 73 -20.67 23.32 8.77
CA ILE A 73 -21.68 22.80 7.83
C ILE A 73 -21.05 22.65 6.45
N LYS A 74 -21.66 21.81 5.61
CA LYS A 74 -21.29 21.61 4.21
C LYS A 74 -22.43 22.12 3.34
N PRO A 75 -22.42 23.41 2.90
CA PRO A 75 -23.46 23.95 2.02
C PRO A 75 -23.52 23.21 0.68
N SER A 76 -22.39 22.80 0.17
CA SER A 76 -22.26 21.96 -1.01
C SER A 76 -21.10 20.97 -0.82
N ARG A 77 -20.94 20.03 -1.77
CA ARG A 77 -19.87 19.03 -1.70
C ARG A 77 -18.50 19.68 -1.69
N GLY A 78 -17.69 19.30 -0.71
CA GLY A 78 -16.31 19.79 -0.58
C GLY A 78 -16.19 21.24 -0.16
N THR A 79 -17.29 21.92 0.25
CA THR A 79 -17.32 23.24 0.86
C THR A 79 -17.62 23.16 2.34
N PHE A 80 -17.06 24.09 3.09
CA PHE A 80 -17.17 24.13 4.54
C PHE A 80 -17.37 25.58 5.01
N VAL A 81 -18.28 25.75 5.96
CA VAL A 81 -18.57 27.01 6.64
C VAL A 81 -18.58 26.73 8.13
N ILE A 82 -17.95 27.59 8.94
CA ILE A 82 -17.98 27.47 10.39
C ILE A 82 -19.37 27.78 10.94
N THR A 83 -19.77 27.08 11.99
CA THR A 83 -21.01 27.36 12.72
C THR A 83 -20.78 28.30 13.91
N SER A 84 -21.86 28.78 14.53
CA SER A 84 -21.78 29.52 15.79
C SER A 84 -21.12 28.68 16.91
N GLU A 85 -21.32 27.36 16.89
CA GLU A 85 -20.71 26.45 17.84
C GLU A 85 -19.21 26.28 17.56
N GLY A 86 -18.81 26.20 16.27
CA GLY A 86 -17.41 26.19 15.87
C GLY A 86 -16.66 27.46 16.30
N LEU A 87 -17.30 28.64 16.24
CA LEU A 87 -16.73 29.90 16.74
C LEU A 87 -16.53 29.86 18.24
N LYS A 88 -17.51 29.35 19.01
CA LYS A 88 -17.35 29.19 20.47
C LYS A 88 -16.17 28.28 20.83
N VAL A 89 -15.98 27.20 20.11
CA VAL A 89 -14.82 26.32 20.32
C VAL A 89 -13.50 27.03 20.05
N LEU A 90 -13.44 27.89 19.03
CA LEU A 90 -12.26 28.72 18.78
C LEU A 90 -12.01 29.75 19.90
N ASP A 91 -13.09 30.34 20.45
CA ASP A 91 -13.02 31.29 21.59
C ASP A 91 -12.58 30.58 22.88
N GLU A 92 -13.00 29.32 23.12
CA GLU A 92 -12.49 28.48 24.22
C GLU A 92 -10.99 28.17 24.05
N ASN A 93 -10.48 28.25 22.85
CA ASN A 93 -9.08 27.99 22.46
C ASN A 93 -8.47 26.73 23.08
N PRO A 94 -9.08 25.53 22.93
CA PRO A 94 -8.52 24.29 23.46
C PRO A 94 -7.14 24.01 22.84
N ASP A 95 -6.24 23.39 23.60
CA ASP A 95 -4.91 23.03 23.11
C ASP A 95 -5.01 22.06 21.93
N ILE A 96 -5.88 21.06 22.03
CA ILE A 96 -6.11 20.01 21.03
C ILE A 96 -7.62 19.84 20.81
N ILE A 97 -8.00 19.67 19.55
CA ILE A 97 -9.34 19.21 19.16
C ILE A 97 -9.16 17.82 18.52
N ASP A 98 -9.37 16.78 19.31
CA ASP A 98 -9.31 15.39 18.89
C ASP A 98 -10.70 14.74 18.95
N ALA A 99 -10.76 13.43 18.72
CA ALA A 99 -12.01 12.69 18.75
C ALA A 99 -12.64 12.65 20.16
N ASP A 100 -11.84 12.70 21.22
CA ASP A 100 -12.33 12.71 22.61
C ASP A 100 -12.96 14.07 22.92
N PHE A 101 -12.31 15.18 22.51
CA PHE A 101 -12.87 16.50 22.58
C PHE A 101 -14.20 16.60 21.82
N LEU A 102 -14.26 16.07 20.59
CA LEU A 102 -15.47 16.09 19.76
C LEU A 102 -16.58 15.19 20.31
N SER A 103 -16.26 14.19 21.13
CA SER A 103 -17.24 13.30 21.77
C SER A 103 -18.14 14.01 22.80
N ARG A 104 -17.84 15.27 23.17
CA ARG A 104 -18.77 16.08 23.94
C ARG A 104 -20.06 16.40 23.19
N TYR A 105 -20.05 16.34 21.84
CA TYR A 105 -21.21 16.57 20.98
C TYR A 105 -21.98 15.27 20.72
N GLU A 106 -23.30 15.30 20.96
CA GLU A 106 -24.16 14.11 20.79
C GLU A 106 -24.17 13.60 19.35
N SER A 107 -24.25 14.52 18.37
CA SER A 107 -24.17 14.20 16.95
C SER A 107 -22.89 13.45 16.55
N PHE A 108 -21.78 13.79 17.16
CA PHE A 108 -20.51 13.12 16.94
C PHE A 108 -20.46 11.74 17.63
N ARG A 109 -21.00 11.63 18.86
CA ARG A 109 -21.11 10.34 19.53
C ARG A 109 -21.98 9.36 18.74
N ALA A 110 -23.14 9.82 18.24
CA ALA A 110 -24.02 9.01 17.38
C ALA A 110 -23.31 8.54 16.09
N PHE A 111 -22.46 9.37 15.50
CA PHE A 111 -21.63 8.98 14.36
C PHE A 111 -20.60 7.90 14.72
N ARG A 112 -19.96 7.97 15.89
CA ARG A 112 -18.97 6.98 16.35
C ARG A 112 -19.58 5.65 16.80
N THR A 113 -20.77 5.63 17.39
CA THR A 113 -21.42 4.39 17.88
C THR A 113 -21.81 3.42 16.75
N VAL A 114 -21.71 3.80 15.51
CA VAL A 114 -21.86 2.90 14.34
C VAL A 114 -20.60 2.03 14.14
N ALA A 115 -19.46 2.35 14.79
CA ALA A 115 -18.24 1.55 14.77
C ALA A 115 -18.15 0.66 16.03
N PRO A 116 -17.81 -0.64 15.93
CA PRO A 116 -17.70 -1.54 17.08
C PRO A 116 -16.62 -1.09 18.06
N SER A 117 -16.94 -1.10 19.34
CA SER A 117 -16.06 -0.73 20.47
C SER A 117 -14.89 -1.71 20.62
N SER A 118 -13.67 -1.20 20.63
CA SER A 118 -12.45 -1.91 20.98
C SER A 118 -11.81 -1.38 22.28
N THR A 119 -10.99 -2.19 22.92
CA THR A 119 -10.40 -1.96 24.24
C THR A 119 -9.42 -0.76 24.32
N SER A 120 -9.24 -0.19 25.49
CA SER A 120 -8.64 1.13 25.80
C SER A 120 -7.26 1.49 25.19
N ALA A 121 -6.42 0.53 24.81
CA ALA A 121 -5.14 0.80 24.14
C ALA A 121 -5.29 0.95 22.61
N GLU A 122 -6.32 0.33 22.02
CA GLU A 122 -6.70 0.46 20.62
C GLU A 122 -7.49 1.76 20.38
N GLU A 123 -8.20 2.29 21.40
CA GLU A 123 -8.91 3.59 21.32
C GLU A 123 -7.96 4.76 21.11
N GLN A 124 -6.76 4.74 21.70
CA GLN A 124 -5.77 5.82 21.50
C GLN A 124 -5.16 5.81 20.10
N LYS A 125 -5.00 4.63 19.47
CA LYS A 125 -4.57 4.52 18.06
C LYS A 125 -5.68 4.94 17.10
N GLN A 126 -6.92 4.51 17.34
CA GLN A 126 -8.08 4.88 16.52
C GLN A 126 -8.39 6.39 16.57
N ASN A 127 -8.02 7.09 17.64
CA ASN A 127 -8.19 8.55 17.75
C ASN A 127 -7.16 9.34 16.91
N SER A 128 -6.10 8.69 16.42
CA SER A 128 -5.00 9.34 15.68
C SER A 128 -4.97 9.08 14.18
N GLU A 129 -5.71 8.09 13.70
CA GLU A 129 -5.70 7.61 12.32
C GLU A 129 -7.08 7.78 11.67
N THR A 130 -7.11 7.97 10.35
CA THR A 130 -8.37 7.99 9.62
C THR A 130 -8.93 6.56 9.47
N PRO A 131 -10.25 6.37 9.22
CA PRO A 131 -10.78 5.05 8.89
C PRO A 131 -10.08 4.38 7.70
N ASP A 132 -9.61 5.16 6.72
CA ASP A 132 -8.82 4.64 5.59
C ASP A 132 -7.45 4.18 6.06
N ASP A 133 -6.73 4.96 6.90
CA ASP A 133 -5.44 4.55 7.47
C ASP A 133 -5.59 3.23 8.26
N THR A 134 -6.65 3.13 9.09
CA THR A 134 -6.94 1.92 9.89
C THR A 134 -7.24 0.70 8.99
N PHE A 135 -8.01 0.91 7.92
CA PHE A 135 -8.32 -0.16 6.95
C PHE A 135 -7.07 -0.66 6.23
N GLU A 136 -6.23 0.27 5.75
CA GLU A 136 -4.97 -0.05 5.07
C GLU A 136 -3.99 -0.78 6.00
N ASP A 137 -3.87 -0.36 7.25
CA ASP A 137 -3.01 -1.03 8.23
C ASP A 137 -3.51 -2.43 8.58
N ALA A 138 -4.83 -2.60 8.73
CA ALA A 138 -5.45 -3.91 8.94
C ALA A 138 -5.23 -4.82 7.72
N PHE A 139 -5.43 -4.31 6.52
CA PHE A 139 -5.21 -5.04 5.27
C PHE A 139 -3.75 -5.46 5.10
N LYS A 140 -2.82 -4.54 5.38
CA LYS A 140 -1.38 -4.81 5.36
C LYS A 140 -1.01 -5.92 6.36
N THR A 141 -1.56 -5.86 7.57
CA THR A 141 -1.33 -6.89 8.61
C THR A 141 -1.85 -8.25 8.17
N ILE A 142 -3.06 -8.31 7.57
CA ILE A 142 -3.62 -9.54 7.03
C ILE A 142 -2.72 -10.13 5.94
N ASN A 143 -2.24 -9.30 5.01
CA ASN A 143 -1.36 -9.75 3.93
C ASN A 143 0.02 -10.17 4.44
N GLN A 144 0.57 -9.51 5.46
CA GLN A 144 1.83 -9.94 6.08
C GLN A 144 1.70 -11.32 6.72
N ASN A 145 0.64 -11.57 7.51
CA ASN A 145 0.38 -12.87 8.09
C ASN A 145 0.20 -13.95 7.01
N LEU A 146 -0.55 -13.63 5.93
CA LEU A 146 -0.72 -14.54 4.81
C LEU A 146 0.61 -14.84 4.10
N ALA A 147 1.49 -13.84 3.95
CA ALA A 147 2.82 -14.01 3.38
C ALA A 147 3.70 -14.94 4.22
N ASP A 148 3.66 -14.78 5.55
CA ASP A 148 4.40 -15.65 6.48
C ASP A 148 3.87 -17.09 6.44
N ASP A 149 2.56 -17.28 6.39
CA ASP A 149 1.93 -18.59 6.23
C ASP A 149 2.33 -19.25 4.91
N LEU A 150 2.30 -18.49 3.80
CA LEU A 150 2.73 -18.96 2.47
C LEU A 150 4.19 -19.41 2.48
N LEU A 151 5.10 -18.61 3.03
CA LEU A 151 6.51 -18.97 3.13
C LEU A 151 6.72 -20.21 3.97
N SER A 152 5.94 -20.38 5.03
CA SER A 152 5.96 -21.58 5.87
C SER A 152 5.51 -22.85 5.12
N GLU A 153 4.62 -22.75 4.15
CA GLU A 153 4.26 -23.85 3.28
C GLU A 153 5.30 -24.08 2.17
N VAL A 154 5.82 -23.00 1.58
CA VAL A 154 6.85 -23.09 0.53
C VAL A 154 8.13 -23.77 1.04
N ILE A 155 8.54 -23.50 2.29
CA ILE A 155 9.76 -24.12 2.84
C ILE A 155 9.64 -25.64 3.01
N LYS A 156 8.43 -26.19 3.11
CA LYS A 156 8.18 -27.63 3.22
C LYS A 156 8.34 -28.37 1.89
N LEU A 157 8.33 -27.66 0.76
CA LEU A 157 8.50 -28.26 -0.55
C LEU A 157 9.90 -28.89 -0.69
N SER A 158 10.03 -29.87 -1.59
CA SER A 158 11.36 -30.31 -2.05
C SER A 158 12.03 -29.20 -2.88
N GLU A 159 13.35 -29.28 -3.09
CA GLU A 159 14.07 -28.32 -3.93
C GLU A 159 13.49 -28.29 -5.35
N THR A 160 13.32 -29.44 -5.97
CA THR A 160 12.73 -29.55 -7.33
C THR A 160 11.30 -29.01 -7.39
N ALA A 161 10.48 -29.25 -6.35
CA ALA A 161 9.13 -28.70 -6.30
C ALA A 161 9.13 -27.17 -6.16
N PHE A 162 10.09 -26.61 -5.44
CA PHE A 162 10.28 -25.16 -5.33
C PHE A 162 10.71 -24.54 -6.67
N GLU A 163 11.67 -25.13 -7.37
CA GLU A 163 12.09 -24.71 -8.71
C GLU A 163 10.91 -24.69 -9.69
N GLN A 164 10.12 -25.77 -9.73
CA GLN A 164 8.94 -25.85 -10.57
C GLN A 164 7.88 -24.81 -10.17
N MET A 165 7.65 -24.62 -8.88
CA MET A 165 6.72 -23.62 -8.35
C MET A 165 7.09 -22.20 -8.81
N VAL A 166 8.37 -21.84 -8.78
CA VAL A 166 8.85 -20.54 -9.25
C VAL A 166 8.56 -20.34 -10.73
N ILE A 167 8.82 -21.37 -11.56
CA ILE A 167 8.52 -21.33 -12.99
C ILE A 167 7.02 -21.16 -13.24
N ASP A 168 6.18 -21.88 -12.49
CA ASP A 168 4.72 -21.81 -12.64
C ASP A 168 4.14 -20.48 -12.17
N LEU A 169 4.73 -19.87 -11.13
CA LEU A 169 4.41 -18.49 -10.71
C LEU A 169 4.73 -17.50 -11.83
N LEU A 170 5.92 -17.56 -12.43
CA LEU A 170 6.31 -16.67 -13.52
C LEU A 170 5.38 -16.83 -14.74
N LYS A 171 4.96 -18.05 -15.08
CA LYS A 171 3.95 -18.28 -16.11
C LYS A 171 2.62 -17.63 -15.76
N LYS A 172 2.18 -17.71 -14.50
CA LYS A 172 0.95 -17.08 -14.04
C LYS A 172 1.04 -15.55 -14.05
N MET A 173 2.23 -14.99 -13.89
CA MET A 173 2.53 -13.56 -14.07
C MET A 173 2.53 -13.12 -15.55
N GLY A 174 2.45 -14.08 -16.49
CA GLY A 174 2.39 -13.83 -17.94
C GLY A 174 3.71 -14.03 -18.68
N TYR A 175 4.79 -14.40 -18.00
CA TYR A 175 6.04 -14.74 -18.67
C TYR A 175 5.94 -16.11 -19.33
N GLY A 176 6.42 -16.25 -20.57
CA GLY A 176 6.41 -17.53 -21.30
C GLY A 176 5.03 -18.11 -21.62
N ALA A 177 3.96 -17.35 -21.43
CA ALA A 177 2.58 -17.78 -21.69
C ALA A 177 2.18 -17.71 -23.18
N PHE A 178 3.11 -17.97 -24.10
CA PHE A 178 2.89 -17.88 -25.54
C PHE A 178 2.72 -19.25 -26.16
N ASP A 179 1.81 -19.39 -27.12
CA ASP A 179 1.43 -20.67 -27.79
C ASP A 179 2.58 -21.48 -28.39
N ASN A 180 3.76 -20.86 -28.56
CA ASN A 180 4.97 -21.49 -29.07
C ASN A 180 6.10 -21.67 -28.05
N SER A 181 5.88 -21.31 -26.77
CA SER A 181 6.90 -21.42 -25.71
C SER A 181 7.11 -22.85 -25.21
N GLY A 182 6.83 -23.85 -26.01
CA GLY A 182 6.92 -25.29 -25.73
C GLY A 182 8.29 -25.80 -25.30
N ARG A 183 9.20 -24.93 -24.90
CA ARG A 183 10.48 -25.28 -24.30
C ARG A 183 10.72 -24.51 -23.00
N THR A 184 9.92 -24.76 -21.97
CA THR A 184 10.52 -24.83 -20.64
C THR A 184 11.37 -26.10 -20.69
N THR A 185 12.59 -25.97 -21.13
CA THR A 185 13.56 -27.06 -20.96
C THR A 185 13.92 -27.03 -19.48
N PRO A 186 13.54 -28.06 -18.68
CA PRO A 186 14.29 -28.32 -17.47
C PRO A 186 15.68 -28.65 -17.96
N VAL A 187 16.61 -27.72 -17.84
CA VAL A 187 18.02 -27.95 -18.04
C VAL A 187 18.47 -28.70 -16.79
N THR A 188 18.13 -29.98 -16.74
CA THR A 188 18.69 -30.87 -15.72
C THR A 188 20.16 -31.06 -16.03
N GLY A 189 21.02 -30.43 -15.20
CA GLY A 189 22.45 -30.67 -15.20
C GLY A 189 23.35 -29.50 -15.62
N ASP A 190 22.85 -28.32 -15.92
CA ASP A 190 23.69 -27.18 -16.31
C ASP A 190 23.92 -26.20 -15.12
N GLU A 191 25.05 -26.42 -14.44
CA GLU A 191 25.82 -25.45 -13.63
C GLU A 191 25.05 -24.40 -12.79
N GLY A 192 23.77 -24.68 -12.39
CA GLY A 192 22.98 -23.80 -11.53
C GLY A 192 21.97 -22.93 -12.27
N ILE A 193 21.46 -23.35 -13.42
CA ILE A 193 20.28 -22.80 -14.09
C ILE A 193 19.15 -23.80 -13.93
N ASP A 194 18.06 -23.42 -13.26
CA ASP A 194 16.95 -24.29 -12.94
C ASP A 194 15.80 -24.15 -13.96
N GLY A 195 15.83 -23.07 -14.77
CA GLY A 195 14.85 -22.86 -15.83
C GLY A 195 15.22 -21.73 -16.78
N ILE A 196 14.61 -21.78 -17.97
CA ILE A 196 14.70 -20.72 -18.97
C ILE A 196 13.28 -20.39 -19.43
N ILE A 197 12.91 -19.14 -19.43
CA ILE A 197 11.60 -18.67 -19.85
C ILE A 197 11.75 -17.52 -20.86
N MET A 198 10.86 -17.43 -21.84
CA MET A 198 10.83 -16.31 -22.79
C MET A 198 10.18 -15.10 -22.13
N GLU A 199 10.77 -13.92 -22.27
CA GLU A 199 10.20 -12.66 -21.82
C GLU A 199 9.14 -12.13 -22.78
N ASP A 200 9.33 -12.33 -24.08
CA ASP A 200 8.49 -11.82 -25.15
C ASP A 200 7.95 -12.92 -26.08
N LYS A 201 6.90 -12.60 -26.85
CA LYS A 201 6.22 -13.52 -27.77
C LYS A 201 7.11 -14.04 -28.91
N LEU A 202 8.15 -13.33 -29.24
CA LEU A 202 9.03 -13.67 -30.36
C LEU A 202 10.29 -14.41 -29.90
N GLY A 203 10.53 -14.43 -28.57
CA GLY A 203 11.68 -15.12 -27.98
C GLY A 203 13.01 -14.41 -28.18
N PHE A 204 12.99 -13.07 -28.35
CA PHE A 204 14.22 -12.29 -28.45
C PHE A 204 14.99 -12.26 -27.15
N ASP A 205 14.27 -12.16 -26.03
CA ASP A 205 14.86 -12.11 -24.70
C ASP A 205 14.53 -13.37 -23.90
N LEU A 206 15.58 -13.98 -23.34
CA LEU A 206 15.48 -15.13 -22.46
C LEU A 206 15.75 -14.71 -21.01
N ILE A 207 14.98 -15.25 -20.08
CA ILE A 207 15.21 -15.12 -18.64
C ILE A 207 15.74 -16.46 -18.14
N TYR A 208 16.98 -16.45 -17.66
CA TYR A 208 17.62 -17.57 -16.96
C TYR A 208 17.24 -17.50 -15.49
N ILE A 209 16.76 -18.60 -14.94
CA ILE A 209 16.22 -18.67 -13.59
C ILE A 209 17.07 -19.57 -12.74
N GLN A 210 17.44 -19.09 -11.54
CA GLN A 210 17.92 -19.93 -10.46
C GLN A 210 17.03 -19.75 -9.24
N ALA A 211 16.51 -20.86 -8.69
CA ALA A 211 15.64 -20.88 -7.54
C ALA A 211 16.28 -21.69 -6.41
N LYS A 212 16.58 -21.06 -5.28
CA LYS A 212 17.21 -21.72 -4.14
C LYS A 212 16.37 -21.61 -2.88
N LYS A 213 15.82 -22.74 -2.47
CA LYS A 213 15.08 -22.85 -1.21
C LYS A 213 16.06 -22.94 -0.04
N TRP A 214 16.19 -21.86 0.71
CA TRP A 214 17.00 -21.77 1.93
C TRP A 214 16.11 -21.47 3.12
N GLU A 215 16.62 -21.79 4.32
CA GLU A 215 15.94 -21.43 5.57
C GLU A 215 15.64 -19.92 5.63
N LEU A 216 14.46 -19.57 6.13
CA LEU A 216 13.96 -18.17 6.18
C LEU A 216 14.89 -17.24 6.97
N SER A 217 15.59 -17.77 7.96
CA SER A 217 16.59 -17.05 8.76
C SER A 217 17.95 -16.87 8.06
N SER A 218 18.17 -17.55 6.94
CA SER A 218 19.42 -17.52 6.19
C SER A 218 19.54 -16.28 5.30
N SER A 219 20.75 -16.05 4.79
CA SER A 219 21.04 -14.95 3.86
C SER A 219 21.91 -15.42 2.70
N VAL A 220 21.44 -15.21 1.47
CA VAL A 220 22.21 -15.48 0.26
C VAL A 220 23.31 -14.46 0.11
N GLY A 221 24.56 -14.95 0.04
CA GLY A 221 25.76 -14.12 -0.10
C GLY A 221 26.13 -13.84 -1.57
N ARG A 222 27.03 -12.86 -1.76
CA ARG A 222 27.60 -12.53 -3.09
C ARG A 222 28.17 -13.74 -3.85
N PRO A 223 28.85 -14.73 -3.23
CA PRO A 223 29.41 -15.88 -3.98
C PRO A 223 28.36 -16.67 -4.75
N GLU A 224 27.12 -16.79 -4.23
CA GLU A 224 26.05 -17.51 -4.93
C GLU A 224 25.60 -16.75 -6.19
N ILE A 225 25.49 -15.44 -6.09
CA ILE A 225 25.15 -14.60 -7.26
C ILE A 225 26.29 -14.64 -8.29
N GLN A 226 27.57 -14.65 -7.85
CA GLN A 226 28.71 -14.79 -8.75
C GLN A 226 28.70 -16.11 -9.52
N LYS A 227 28.34 -17.22 -8.86
CA LYS A 227 28.19 -18.52 -9.53
C LYS A 227 27.10 -18.46 -10.61
N PHE A 228 25.96 -17.88 -10.28
CA PHE A 228 24.85 -17.74 -11.22
C PHE A 228 25.20 -16.86 -12.42
N VAL A 229 25.83 -15.70 -12.19
CA VAL A 229 26.34 -14.83 -13.25
C VAL A 229 27.32 -15.60 -14.15
N GLY A 230 28.21 -16.40 -13.58
CA GLY A 230 29.12 -17.25 -14.33
C GLY A 230 28.39 -18.27 -15.21
N ALA A 231 27.32 -18.89 -14.70
CA ALA A 231 26.54 -19.88 -15.41
C ALA A 231 25.81 -19.29 -16.64
N ILE A 232 25.35 -18.04 -16.56
CA ILE A 232 24.65 -17.36 -17.67
C ILE A 232 25.58 -16.54 -18.58
N ALA A 233 26.87 -16.44 -18.22
CA ALA A 233 27.83 -15.67 -18.99
C ALA A 233 27.95 -16.17 -20.43
N GLY A 234 27.88 -15.22 -21.37
CA GLY A 234 27.99 -15.54 -22.82
C GLY A 234 26.74 -16.16 -23.48
N ARG A 235 25.68 -16.45 -22.69
CA ARG A 235 24.44 -17.03 -23.22
C ARG A 235 23.47 -15.98 -23.81
N GLY A 236 23.67 -14.70 -23.48
CA GLY A 236 22.71 -13.64 -23.77
C GLY A 236 21.42 -13.79 -22.95
N GLY A 237 20.72 -12.68 -22.66
CA GLY A 237 19.49 -12.71 -21.87
C GLY A 237 19.64 -12.15 -20.46
N LYS A 238 18.59 -12.28 -19.65
CA LYS A 238 18.45 -11.69 -18.32
C LYS A 238 18.54 -12.77 -17.23
N GLY A 239 19.06 -12.42 -16.07
CA GLY A 239 19.13 -13.36 -14.94
C GLY A 239 18.10 -13.04 -13.86
N LEU A 240 17.42 -14.07 -13.35
CA LEU A 240 16.51 -14.01 -12.22
C LEU A 240 16.94 -15.02 -11.16
N PHE A 241 17.25 -14.52 -9.96
CA PHE A 241 17.58 -15.37 -8.82
C PHE A 241 16.49 -15.28 -7.77
N VAL A 242 15.87 -16.39 -7.42
CA VAL A 242 14.77 -16.47 -6.46
C VAL A 242 15.18 -17.29 -5.25
N THR A 243 14.84 -16.83 -4.05
CA THR A 243 15.08 -17.59 -2.82
C THR A 243 13.96 -17.37 -1.80
N THR A 244 13.82 -18.31 -0.87
CA THR A 244 12.97 -18.15 0.33
C THR A 244 13.65 -17.31 1.43
N ALA A 245 14.99 -17.18 1.38
CA ALA A 245 15.80 -16.43 2.34
C ALA A 245 15.86 -14.93 1.97
N LYS A 246 16.68 -14.18 2.72
CA LYS A 246 17.02 -12.78 2.40
C LYS A 246 18.33 -12.72 1.61
N TYR A 247 18.62 -11.58 1.01
CA TYR A 247 19.92 -11.31 0.40
C TYR A 247 20.78 -10.40 1.28
N SER A 248 22.06 -10.69 1.36
CA SER A 248 23.04 -9.77 1.98
C SER A 248 23.22 -8.51 1.11
N ASN A 249 23.61 -7.37 1.73
CA ASN A 249 23.89 -6.16 0.97
C ASN A 249 24.95 -6.35 -0.12
N PRO A 250 26.08 -7.04 0.13
CA PRO A 250 27.04 -7.34 -0.94
C PRO A 250 26.49 -8.18 -2.09
N ALA A 251 25.48 -9.02 -1.85
CA ALA A 251 24.79 -9.77 -2.91
C ALA A 251 23.91 -8.85 -3.75
N LYS A 252 23.15 -7.97 -3.11
CA LYS A 252 22.29 -6.97 -3.78
C LYS A 252 23.11 -6.03 -4.65
N ASP A 253 24.19 -5.47 -4.11
CA ASP A 253 25.07 -4.55 -4.83
C ASP A 253 25.71 -5.22 -6.07
N TYR A 254 26.17 -6.47 -5.91
CA TYR A 254 26.74 -7.21 -7.02
C TYR A 254 25.69 -7.58 -8.07
N ALA A 255 24.51 -8.01 -7.67
CA ALA A 255 23.39 -8.32 -8.60
C ALA A 255 22.99 -7.09 -9.42
N ALA A 256 22.89 -5.92 -8.79
CA ALA A 256 22.59 -4.67 -9.47
C ALA A 256 23.62 -4.33 -10.55
N LEU A 257 24.91 -4.49 -10.24
CA LEU A 257 26.01 -4.28 -11.21
C LEU A 257 25.96 -5.27 -12.39
N GLN A 258 25.44 -6.47 -12.19
CA GLN A 258 25.34 -7.52 -13.20
C GLN A 258 23.95 -7.61 -13.84
N HIS A 259 23.05 -6.66 -13.54
CA HIS A 259 21.66 -6.63 -14.02
C HIS A 259 20.88 -7.91 -13.72
N ILE A 260 21.14 -8.53 -12.56
CA ILE A 260 20.39 -9.71 -12.08
C ILE A 260 19.24 -9.23 -11.20
N VAL A 261 18.04 -9.70 -11.51
CA VAL A 261 16.86 -9.50 -10.69
C VAL A 261 16.88 -10.47 -9.52
N LEU A 262 16.66 -9.95 -8.30
CA LEU A 262 16.60 -10.73 -7.07
C LEU A 262 15.19 -10.73 -6.50
N ILE A 263 14.65 -11.92 -6.21
CA ILE A 263 13.38 -12.12 -5.49
C ILE A 263 13.70 -12.87 -4.21
N ASP A 264 13.56 -12.19 -3.06
CA ASP A 264 13.70 -12.81 -1.73
C ASP A 264 12.35 -13.38 -1.25
N GLY A 265 12.37 -14.06 -0.09
CA GLY A 265 11.17 -14.69 0.46
C GLY A 265 9.97 -13.75 0.59
N PRO A 266 10.09 -12.57 1.25
CA PRO A 266 9.00 -11.61 1.35
C PRO A 266 8.45 -11.18 -0.01
N LYS A 267 9.32 -10.88 -1.00
CA LYS A 267 8.88 -10.49 -2.35
C LYS A 267 8.24 -11.65 -3.12
N LEU A 268 8.73 -12.87 -2.90
CA LEU A 268 8.12 -14.08 -3.46
C LEU A 268 6.68 -14.25 -2.96
N ALA A 269 6.45 -14.13 -1.66
CA ALA A 269 5.12 -14.23 -1.08
C ALA A 269 4.18 -13.11 -1.56
N GLU A 270 4.68 -11.88 -1.67
CA GLU A 270 3.94 -10.75 -2.23
C GLU A 270 3.46 -11.04 -3.66
N LEU A 271 4.35 -11.53 -4.54
CA LEU A 271 4.01 -11.90 -5.92
C LEU A 271 3.01 -13.07 -5.97
N MET A 272 3.14 -14.04 -5.08
CA MET A 272 2.17 -15.16 -4.98
C MET A 272 0.78 -14.63 -4.60
N ILE A 273 0.66 -13.70 -3.66
CA ILE A 273 -0.61 -13.08 -3.25
C ILE A 273 -1.19 -12.26 -4.40
N GLU A 274 -0.39 -11.38 -5.00
CA GLU A 274 -0.80 -10.48 -6.10
C GLU A 274 -1.38 -11.26 -7.29
N HIS A 275 -0.74 -12.36 -7.64
CA HIS A 275 -1.15 -13.20 -8.78
C HIS A 275 -2.07 -14.37 -8.41
N ASN A 276 -2.61 -14.40 -7.18
CA ASN A 276 -3.46 -15.49 -6.68
C ASN A 276 -2.83 -16.87 -6.89
N PHE A 277 -1.55 -17.01 -6.60
CA PHE A 277 -0.81 -18.26 -6.68
C PHE A 277 -0.63 -18.87 -5.29
N GLY A 278 -1.19 -20.05 -5.08
CA GLY A 278 -1.23 -20.69 -3.76
C GLY A 278 -2.23 -20.06 -2.78
N VAL A 279 -3.01 -19.08 -3.22
CA VAL A 279 -4.05 -18.42 -2.42
C VAL A 279 -5.37 -18.35 -3.19
N SER A 280 -6.47 -18.16 -2.44
CA SER A 280 -7.80 -17.93 -3.00
C SER A 280 -8.46 -16.73 -2.33
N VAL A 281 -9.25 -15.97 -3.07
CA VAL A 281 -9.99 -14.82 -2.54
C VAL A 281 -11.08 -15.30 -1.59
N LYS A 282 -11.00 -14.94 -0.32
CA LYS A 282 -12.02 -15.24 0.70
C LYS A 282 -13.14 -14.20 0.71
N LYS A 283 -12.79 -12.91 0.50
CA LYS A 283 -13.72 -11.79 0.61
C LYS A 283 -13.20 -10.60 -0.20
N THR A 284 -14.11 -9.93 -0.88
CA THR A 284 -13.83 -8.68 -1.59
C THR A 284 -14.59 -7.54 -0.94
N PHE A 285 -13.93 -6.39 -0.74
CA PHE A 285 -14.53 -5.17 -0.25
C PHE A 285 -14.53 -4.12 -1.35
N GLU A 286 -15.67 -3.46 -1.55
CA GLU A 286 -15.80 -2.34 -2.47
C GLU A 286 -16.01 -1.05 -1.67
N ILE A 287 -15.10 -0.10 -1.80
CA ILE A 287 -15.26 1.25 -1.26
C ILE A 287 -15.87 2.12 -2.37
N LYS A 288 -17.09 2.62 -2.14
CA LYS A 288 -17.84 3.42 -3.12
C LYS A 288 -17.75 4.90 -2.77
N ALA A 289 -17.68 5.73 -3.80
CA ALA A 289 -17.79 7.17 -3.71
C ALA A 289 -19.05 7.63 -4.44
N ILE A 290 -19.57 8.81 -4.09
CA ILE A 290 -20.70 9.40 -4.81
C ILE A 290 -20.23 9.80 -6.21
N ASP A 291 -20.95 9.34 -7.23
CA ASP A 291 -20.82 9.80 -8.60
C ASP A 291 -21.69 11.05 -8.79
N MET A 292 -21.04 12.20 -8.94
CA MET A 292 -21.74 13.48 -9.01
C MET A 292 -22.34 13.77 -10.40
N ASP A 293 -21.74 13.20 -11.45
CA ASP A 293 -22.21 13.44 -12.82
C ASP A 293 -23.69 13.02 -12.95
N ILE A 294 -24.08 11.93 -12.28
CA ILE A 294 -25.49 11.49 -12.22
C ILE A 294 -26.39 12.55 -11.56
N PHE A 295 -25.93 13.20 -10.51
CA PHE A 295 -26.76 14.17 -9.76
C PHE A 295 -26.81 15.52 -10.46
N ASP A 296 -25.78 15.89 -11.20
CA ASP A 296 -25.75 17.12 -11.99
C ASP A 296 -26.75 17.03 -13.16
N ASP A 297 -26.93 15.85 -13.77
CA ASP A 297 -27.95 15.59 -14.79
C ASP A 297 -29.39 15.80 -14.29
N TYR A 298 -29.67 15.61 -12.99
CA TYR A 298 -30.98 15.84 -12.37
C TYR A 298 -31.15 17.25 -11.79
N ALA A 299 -30.07 18.05 -11.74
CA ALA A 299 -30.12 19.41 -11.18
C ALA A 299 -30.52 20.47 -12.22
N GLU A 300 -30.57 20.13 -13.52
CA GLU A 300 -30.94 21.01 -14.64
C GLU A 300 -32.44 21.08 -14.92
N ASP A 301 -33.30 20.39 -14.15
CA ASP A 301 -34.78 20.45 -14.19
C ASP A 301 -35.32 21.40 -13.07
#